data_c3ae6f58c8274f16de8924ad84ece882
#
_entry.id   c3ae6f58c8274f16de8924ad84ece882
#
_cell.length_a   1.000
_cell.length_b   1.000
_cell.length_c   1.000
_cell.angle_alpha   90.00
_cell.angle_beta   90.00
_cell.angle_gamma   90.00
#
_symmetry.space_group_name_H-M   'P 1'
#
loop_
_entity.id
_entity.type
_entity.pdbx_description
1 polymer ?
#
loop_
_entity_poly.entity_id
_entity_poly.type
_entity_poly.pdbx_seq_one_letter_code
_entity_poly.pdbx_strand_id
1 'polypeptide(L)'
;MTRLAPWVAALLGFALALAAFWPGYMSWDSAYQWWQARQDAFDSVHPPLMAMIWQLSDRVVPGPGGMFALQAALLWSALAMFAAALPLRPGLRAAIVLGLGLWPPLLALLPHVWKDLWTLAGFAWALALLAHDLRAPHRGWRMAALIA
;
A
#
# COMPACT_ATOMS: atom_id res chain seq x y z
N MET A 1 24.11 4.88 -7.39
CA MET A 1 23.54 4.13 -6.23
C MET A 1 22.61 4.97 -5.33
N THR A 2 22.61 6.29 -5.39
CA THR A 2 21.90 7.19 -4.46
C THR A 2 20.37 7.25 -4.61
N ARG A 3 19.82 6.93 -5.78
CA ARG A 3 18.35 6.97 -6.02
C ARG A 3 17.60 5.72 -5.56
N LEU A 4 18.31 4.61 -5.32
CA LEU A 4 17.70 3.33 -4.96
C LEU A 4 17.47 3.14 -3.45
N ALA A 5 18.13 3.95 -2.60
CA ALA A 5 18.08 3.77 -1.14
C ALA A 5 16.65 3.68 -0.56
N PRO A 6 15.69 4.55 -0.90
CA PRO A 6 14.33 4.44 -0.35
C PRO A 6 13.61 3.18 -0.85
N TRP A 7 13.87 2.73 -2.08
CA TRP A 7 13.28 1.51 -2.64
C TRP A 7 13.84 0.24 -1.99
N VAL A 8 15.16 0.21 -1.71
CA VAL A 8 15.78 -0.88 -0.95
C VAL A 8 15.21 -0.94 0.47
N ALA A 9 15.06 0.21 1.14
CA ALA A 9 14.43 0.28 2.46
C ALA A 9 12.99 -0.21 2.44
N ALA A 10 12.21 0.17 1.42
CA ALA A 10 10.83 -0.29 1.25
C ALA A 10 10.75 -1.81 1.00
N LEU A 11 11.66 -2.35 0.17
CA LEU A 11 11.70 -3.79 -0.09
C LEU A 11 12.04 -4.58 1.18
N LEU A 12 12.99 -4.09 1.97
CA LEU A 12 13.33 -4.70 3.26
C LEU A 12 12.16 -4.63 4.24
N GLY A 13 11.50 -3.48 4.36
CA GLY A 13 10.33 -3.33 5.22
C GLY A 13 9.15 -4.20 4.77
N PHE A 14 8.91 -4.28 3.47
CA PHE A 14 7.92 -5.20 2.88
C PHE A 14 8.23 -6.66 3.21
N ALA A 15 9.48 -7.09 3.00
CA ALA A 15 9.89 -8.46 3.30
C ALA A 15 9.76 -8.79 4.79
N LEU A 16 10.13 -7.84 5.68
CA LEU A 16 9.95 -7.98 7.12
C LEU A 16 8.47 -8.07 7.50
N ALA A 17 7.61 -7.26 6.89
CA ALA A 17 6.17 -7.31 7.13
C ALA A 17 5.57 -8.66 6.73
N LEU A 18 5.94 -9.18 5.56
CA LEU A 18 5.53 -10.51 5.14
C LEU A 18 6.05 -11.60 6.09
N ALA A 19 7.33 -11.56 6.46
CA ALA A 19 7.93 -12.55 7.34
C ALA A 19 7.29 -12.55 8.74
N ALA A 20 6.90 -11.38 9.25
CA ALA A 20 6.34 -11.24 10.60
C ALA A 20 4.84 -11.57 10.67
N PHE A 21 4.08 -11.28 9.62
CA PHE A 21 2.61 -11.24 9.70
C PHE A 21 1.89 -12.13 8.68
N TRP A 22 2.61 -12.88 7.86
CA TRP A 22 1.98 -13.78 6.90
C TRP A 22 1.03 -14.79 7.57
N PRO A 23 -0.15 -15.00 7.01
CA PRO A 23 -0.77 -14.47 5.79
C PRO A 23 -1.60 -13.20 5.98
N GLY A 24 -1.46 -12.50 7.09
CA GLY A 24 -2.29 -11.39 7.52
C GLY A 24 -3.46 -11.81 8.38
N TYR A 25 -4.15 -10.82 8.97
CA TYR A 25 -5.28 -11.04 9.86
C TYR A 25 -6.59 -10.64 9.22
N MET A 26 -7.64 -11.40 9.45
CA MET A 26 -8.98 -11.14 8.98
C MET A 26 -9.87 -10.65 10.13
N SER A 27 -10.62 -9.59 9.87
CA SER A 27 -11.76 -9.16 10.68
C SER A 27 -13.05 -9.72 10.09
N TRP A 28 -14.19 -9.43 10.73
CA TRP A 28 -15.51 -9.72 10.17
C TRP A 28 -15.70 -9.07 8.79
N ASP A 29 -15.31 -7.81 8.63
CA ASP A 29 -15.39 -7.07 7.37
C ASP A 29 -14.57 -7.73 6.27
N SER A 30 -13.34 -8.15 6.60
CA SER A 30 -12.47 -8.86 5.67
C SER A 30 -13.05 -10.21 5.26
N ALA A 31 -13.55 -10.97 6.24
CA ALA A 31 -14.16 -12.28 5.99
C ALA A 31 -15.40 -12.15 5.09
N TYR A 32 -16.21 -11.12 5.31
CA TYR A 32 -17.37 -10.84 4.49
C TYR A 32 -16.99 -10.48 3.05
N GLN A 33 -15.99 -9.59 2.85
CA GLN A 33 -15.52 -9.24 1.52
C GLN A 33 -14.86 -10.43 0.79
N TRP A 34 -14.16 -11.29 1.52
CA TRP A 34 -13.62 -12.52 0.95
C TRP A 34 -14.73 -13.50 0.56
N TRP A 35 -15.79 -13.62 1.37
CA TRP A 35 -16.98 -14.38 1.01
C TRP A 35 -17.64 -13.83 -0.26
N GLN A 36 -17.84 -12.50 -0.36
CA GLN A 36 -18.35 -11.84 -1.58
C GLN A 36 -17.49 -12.17 -2.81
N ALA A 37 -16.17 -12.11 -2.66
CA ALA A 37 -15.22 -12.45 -3.72
C ALA A 37 -15.38 -13.89 -4.23
N ARG A 38 -15.66 -14.83 -3.34
CA ARG A 38 -15.82 -16.25 -3.66
C ARG A 38 -17.20 -16.61 -4.22
N GLN A 39 -18.22 -15.89 -3.81
CA GLN A 39 -19.59 -16.14 -4.24
C GLN A 39 -20.00 -15.30 -5.45
N ASP A 40 -19.11 -14.42 -5.94
CA ASP A 40 -19.43 -13.42 -6.97
C ASP A 40 -20.68 -12.56 -6.61
N ALA A 41 -20.84 -12.29 -5.30
CA ALA A 41 -22.02 -11.67 -4.71
C ALA A 41 -21.67 -10.31 -4.11
N PHE A 42 -21.38 -9.34 -4.97
CA PHE A 42 -21.02 -7.98 -4.58
C PHE A 42 -22.25 -7.18 -4.16
N ASP A 43 -22.15 -6.48 -3.03
CA ASP A 43 -23.20 -5.57 -2.54
C ASP A 43 -22.61 -4.20 -2.16
N SER A 44 -23.46 -3.33 -1.60
CA SER A 44 -23.09 -1.96 -1.22
C SER A 44 -22.69 -1.79 0.25
N VAL A 45 -22.66 -2.87 1.04
CA VAL A 45 -22.27 -2.80 2.46
C VAL A 45 -20.79 -2.40 2.59
N HIS A 46 -19.97 -2.90 1.69
CA HIS A 46 -18.57 -2.49 1.53
C HIS A 46 -18.29 -2.09 0.08
N PRO A 47 -17.30 -1.19 -0.17
CA PRO A 47 -16.87 -0.88 -1.51
C PRO A 47 -16.48 -2.16 -2.27
N PRO A 48 -17.12 -2.47 -3.41
CA PRO A 48 -16.93 -3.77 -4.08
C PRO A 48 -15.53 -3.95 -4.68
N LEU A 49 -14.80 -2.85 -4.90
CA LEU A 49 -13.47 -2.89 -5.51
C LEU A 49 -12.50 -3.82 -4.78
N MET A 50 -12.48 -3.80 -3.45
CA MET A 50 -11.61 -4.66 -2.67
C MET A 50 -11.99 -6.14 -2.84
N ALA A 51 -13.27 -6.47 -2.82
CA ALA A 51 -13.75 -7.83 -3.04
C ALA A 51 -13.44 -8.32 -4.48
N MET A 52 -13.56 -7.47 -5.48
CA MET A 52 -13.19 -7.77 -6.88
C MET A 52 -11.68 -8.04 -7.02
N ILE A 53 -10.84 -7.22 -6.38
CA ILE A 53 -9.38 -7.47 -6.36
C ILE A 53 -9.07 -8.77 -5.62
N TRP A 54 -9.79 -9.03 -4.52
CA TRP A 54 -9.62 -10.28 -3.78
C TRP A 54 -10.00 -11.50 -4.59
N GLN A 55 -11.06 -11.44 -5.39
CA GLN A 55 -11.44 -12.51 -6.30
C GLN A 55 -10.30 -12.89 -7.25
N LEU A 56 -9.55 -11.91 -7.77
CA LEU A 56 -8.39 -12.17 -8.62
C LEU A 56 -7.21 -12.72 -7.80
N SER A 57 -6.94 -12.13 -6.64
CA SER A 57 -5.86 -12.55 -5.74
C SER A 57 -6.06 -13.98 -5.22
N ASP A 58 -7.30 -14.35 -4.85
CA ASP A 58 -7.64 -15.66 -4.30
C ASP A 58 -7.44 -16.82 -5.31
N ARG A 59 -7.44 -16.51 -6.61
CA ARG A 59 -7.12 -17.49 -7.66
C ARG A 59 -5.62 -17.86 -7.70
N VAL A 60 -4.76 -16.97 -7.25
CA VAL A 60 -3.30 -17.14 -7.27
C VAL A 60 -2.79 -17.56 -5.90
N VAL A 61 -3.25 -16.86 -4.85
CA VAL A 61 -2.91 -17.12 -3.46
C VAL A 61 -4.21 -17.20 -2.66
N PRO A 62 -4.77 -18.39 -2.45
CA PRO A 62 -6.01 -18.56 -1.70
C PRO A 62 -5.94 -18.00 -0.28
N GLY A 63 -7.01 -17.31 0.15
CA GLY A 63 -7.11 -16.74 1.47
C GLY A 63 -6.63 -15.29 1.57
N PRO A 64 -6.23 -14.81 2.76
CA PRO A 64 -5.88 -13.41 2.98
C PRO A 64 -4.49 -13.02 2.48
N GLY A 65 -3.58 -13.99 2.29
CA GLY A 65 -2.17 -13.74 2.04
C GLY A 65 -1.88 -12.90 0.81
N GLY A 66 -2.59 -13.15 -0.30
CA GLY A 66 -2.43 -12.36 -1.52
C GLY A 66 -2.84 -10.90 -1.33
N MET A 67 -3.96 -10.65 -0.64
CA MET A 67 -4.43 -9.30 -0.34
C MET A 67 -3.51 -8.59 0.65
N PHE A 68 -3.02 -9.30 1.67
CA PHE A 68 -2.03 -8.74 2.58
C PHE A 68 -0.73 -8.33 1.86
N ALA A 69 -0.23 -9.18 0.97
CA ALA A 69 0.97 -8.86 0.19
C ALA A 69 0.75 -7.63 -0.72
N LEU A 70 -0.39 -7.55 -1.40
CA LEU A 70 -0.75 -6.40 -2.25
C LEU A 70 -0.85 -5.11 -1.42
N GLN A 71 -1.55 -5.15 -0.29
CA GLN A 71 -1.71 -4.02 0.63
C GLN A 71 -0.35 -3.52 1.15
N ALA A 72 0.50 -4.45 1.61
CA ALA A 72 1.84 -4.13 2.08
C ALA A 72 2.71 -3.55 0.95
N ALA A 73 2.66 -4.12 -0.25
CA ALA A 73 3.40 -3.62 -1.41
C ALA A 73 2.98 -2.20 -1.79
N LEU A 74 1.67 -1.91 -1.80
CA LEU A 74 1.14 -0.58 -2.07
C LEU A 74 1.64 0.43 -1.05
N LEU A 75 1.58 0.11 0.25
CA LEU A 75 2.02 1.02 1.30
C LEU A 75 3.52 1.29 1.23
N TRP A 76 4.34 0.23 1.21
CA TRP A 76 5.79 0.38 1.20
C TRP A 76 6.32 1.09 -0.05
N SER A 77 5.70 0.83 -1.21
CA SER A 77 6.05 1.53 -2.46
C SER A 77 5.64 3.00 -2.44
N ALA A 78 4.51 3.35 -1.84
CA ALA A 78 4.09 4.74 -1.64
C ALA A 78 5.09 5.50 -0.76
N LEU A 79 5.54 4.91 0.35
CA LEU A 79 6.55 5.49 1.24
C LEU A 79 7.87 5.71 0.52
N ALA A 80 8.33 4.73 -0.29
CA ALA A 80 9.54 4.86 -1.08
C ALA A 80 9.46 5.99 -2.10
N MET A 81 8.34 6.07 -2.81
CA MET A 81 8.09 7.09 -3.82
C MET A 81 8.03 8.49 -3.20
N PHE A 82 7.33 8.64 -2.08
CA PHE A 82 7.28 9.90 -1.33
C PHE A 82 8.69 10.32 -0.86
N ALA A 83 9.44 9.42 -0.22
CA ALA A 83 10.79 9.71 0.23
C ALA A 83 11.76 10.04 -0.92
N ALA A 84 11.59 9.39 -2.09
CA ALA A 84 12.37 9.68 -3.28
C ALA A 84 12.12 11.10 -3.82
N ALA A 85 10.92 11.66 -3.58
CA ALA A 85 10.60 13.04 -3.94
C ALA A 85 11.26 14.07 -3.02
N LEU A 86 11.73 13.74 -1.82
CA LEU A 86 12.28 14.70 -0.88
C LEU A 86 13.71 15.14 -1.27
N PRO A 87 14.13 16.44 -1.04
CA PRO A 87 15.48 16.94 -1.32
C PRO A 87 16.47 16.56 -0.22
N LEU A 88 16.55 15.25 0.11
CA LEU A 88 17.30 14.76 1.25
C LEU A 88 18.41 13.81 0.79
N ARG A 89 19.38 13.57 1.67
CA ARG A 89 20.42 12.57 1.46
C ARG A 89 19.82 11.16 1.40
N PRO A 90 20.38 10.24 0.61
CA PRO A 90 19.83 8.90 0.42
C PRO A 90 19.55 8.13 1.69
N GLY A 91 20.49 8.19 2.67
CA GLY A 91 20.32 7.54 3.96
C GLY A 91 19.14 8.08 4.77
N LEU A 92 18.89 9.41 4.72
CA LEU A 92 17.74 10.01 5.41
C LEU A 92 16.43 9.63 4.74
N ARG A 93 16.40 9.52 3.40
CA ARG A 93 15.23 9.00 2.67
C ARG A 93 14.90 7.57 3.09
N ALA A 94 15.92 6.70 3.18
CA ALA A 94 15.75 5.33 3.66
C ALA A 94 15.27 5.29 5.12
N ALA A 95 15.84 6.13 5.99
CA ALA A 95 15.42 6.26 7.39
C ALA A 95 13.95 6.72 7.53
N ILE A 96 13.49 7.64 6.67
CA ILE A 96 12.08 8.07 6.63
C ILE A 96 11.16 6.91 6.23
N VAL A 97 11.53 6.14 5.20
CA VAL A 97 10.74 4.96 4.77
C VAL A 97 10.59 3.96 5.92
N LEU A 98 11.72 3.60 6.55
CA LEU A 98 11.69 2.64 7.66
C LEU A 98 11.00 3.22 8.90
N GLY A 99 11.28 4.48 9.25
CA GLY A 99 10.68 5.13 10.42
C GLY A 99 9.15 5.26 10.31
N LEU A 100 8.63 5.59 9.13
CA LEU A 100 7.18 5.64 8.90
C LEU A 100 6.58 4.24 8.78
N GLY A 101 7.20 3.35 8.01
CA GLY A 101 6.67 2.01 7.77
C GLY A 101 6.72 1.11 9.00
N LEU A 102 7.70 1.31 9.89
CA LEU A 102 7.85 0.57 11.15
C LEU A 102 7.24 1.35 12.35
N TRP A 103 6.55 2.45 12.11
CA TRP A 103 5.88 3.17 13.17
C TRP A 103 4.83 2.30 13.86
N PRO A 104 4.84 2.19 15.21
CA PRO A 104 4.03 1.21 15.94
C PRO A 104 2.54 1.22 15.61
N PRO A 105 1.85 2.38 15.48
CA PRO A 105 0.45 2.39 15.06
C PRO A 105 0.22 1.81 13.67
N LEU A 106 1.12 2.07 12.72
CA LEU A 106 1.02 1.52 11.38
C LEU A 106 1.29 0.02 11.36
N LEU A 107 2.29 -0.45 12.12
CA LEU A 107 2.58 -1.87 12.28
C LEU A 107 1.43 -2.64 12.94
N ALA A 108 0.71 -2.03 13.87
CA ALA A 108 -0.46 -2.65 14.49
C ALA A 108 -1.61 -2.84 13.50
N LEU A 109 -1.76 -1.95 12.53
CA LEU A 109 -2.83 -1.98 11.54
C LEU A 109 -2.46 -2.76 10.29
N LEU A 110 -1.20 -2.69 9.86
CA LEU A 110 -0.73 -3.26 8.59
C LEU A 110 -1.09 -4.73 8.36
N PRO A 111 -1.04 -5.63 9.38
CA PRO A 111 -1.39 -7.03 9.17
C PRO A 111 -2.87 -7.27 8.88
N HIS A 112 -3.76 -6.33 9.23
CA HIS A 112 -5.18 -6.49 9.01
C HIS A 112 -5.54 -6.18 7.55
N VAL A 113 -6.20 -7.11 6.89
CA VAL A 113 -6.65 -6.93 5.51
C VAL A 113 -7.91 -6.07 5.51
N TRP A 114 -7.73 -4.74 5.55
CA TRP A 114 -8.80 -3.77 5.66
C TRP A 114 -8.82 -2.78 4.50
N LYS A 115 -10.03 -2.41 4.06
CA LYS A 115 -10.24 -1.36 3.05
C LYS A 115 -9.60 -0.02 3.43
N ASP A 116 -9.53 0.28 4.75
CA ASP A 116 -8.97 1.53 5.26
C ASP A 116 -7.47 1.64 5.00
N LEU A 117 -6.76 0.51 5.02
CA LEU A 117 -5.33 0.47 4.65
C LEU A 117 -5.12 0.64 3.14
N TRP A 118 -6.02 0.15 2.32
CA TRP A 118 -6.01 0.41 0.88
C TRP A 118 -6.25 1.89 0.60
N THR A 119 -7.19 2.51 1.32
CA THR A 119 -7.46 3.95 1.26
C THR A 119 -6.24 4.76 1.71
N LEU A 120 -5.63 4.38 2.85
CA LEU A 120 -4.40 5.00 3.34
C LEU A 120 -3.26 4.90 2.30
N ALA A 121 -3.04 3.73 1.72
CA ALA A 121 -2.03 3.53 0.70
C ALA A 121 -2.31 4.35 -0.56
N GLY A 122 -3.57 4.46 -0.97
CA GLY A 122 -4.01 5.31 -2.08
C GLY A 122 -3.70 6.79 -1.84
N PHE A 123 -4.03 7.32 -0.66
CA PHE A 123 -3.67 8.68 -0.29
C PHE A 123 -2.16 8.90 -0.21
N ALA A 124 -1.41 7.92 0.32
CA ALA A 124 0.04 8.00 0.36
C ALA A 124 0.65 8.05 -1.05
N TRP A 125 0.09 7.29 -2.00
CA TRP A 125 0.46 7.36 -3.41
C TRP A 125 0.12 8.71 -4.03
N ALA A 126 -1.08 9.25 -3.79
CA ALA A 126 -1.49 10.56 -4.28
C ALA A 126 -0.55 11.66 -3.77
N LEU A 127 -0.20 11.65 -2.48
CA LEU A 127 0.77 12.59 -1.89
C LEU A 127 2.17 12.42 -2.49
N ALA A 128 2.61 11.19 -2.75
CA ALA A 128 3.89 10.94 -3.38
C ALA A 128 3.93 11.49 -4.82
N LEU A 129 2.90 11.28 -5.60
CA LEU A 129 2.75 11.81 -6.95
C LEU A 129 2.74 13.34 -6.94
N LEU A 130 1.96 13.95 -6.05
CA LEU A 130 1.92 15.40 -5.88
C LEU A 130 3.30 15.97 -5.52
N ALA A 131 4.02 15.33 -4.57
CA ALA A 131 5.35 15.74 -4.19
C ALA A 131 6.36 15.69 -5.37
N HIS A 132 6.20 14.72 -6.26
CA HIS A 132 6.99 14.64 -7.49
C HIS A 132 6.59 15.72 -8.51
N ASP A 133 5.30 16.01 -8.66
CA ASP A 133 4.81 17.00 -9.62
C ASP A 133 5.21 18.42 -9.24
N LEU A 134 5.12 18.78 -7.96
CA LEU A 134 5.56 20.06 -7.42
C LEU A 134 7.05 20.34 -7.67
N ARG A 135 7.87 19.32 -7.91
CA ARG A 135 9.29 19.45 -8.25
C ARG A 135 9.58 19.51 -9.74
N ALA A 136 8.63 19.09 -10.56
CA ALA A 136 8.72 19.12 -12.01
C ALA A 136 7.46 19.79 -12.59
N PRO A 137 7.25 21.10 -12.34
CA PRO A 137 5.97 21.78 -12.59
C PRO A 137 5.52 21.83 -14.05
N HIS A 138 6.37 21.43 -14.99
CA HIS A 138 6.05 21.43 -16.42
C HIS A 138 5.32 20.15 -16.92
N ARG A 139 4.92 19.26 -16.02
CA ARG A 139 4.18 18.04 -16.35
C ARG A 139 2.76 18.05 -15.79
N GLY A 140 2.01 19.10 -16.08
CA GLY A 140 0.63 19.32 -15.56
C GLY A 140 -0.40 18.21 -15.83
N TRP A 141 -0.10 17.23 -16.71
CA TRP A 141 -0.95 16.08 -16.94
C TRP A 141 -1.10 15.17 -15.72
N ARG A 142 -0.12 15.18 -14.80
CA ARG A 142 -0.19 14.39 -13.55
C ARG A 142 -1.21 14.94 -12.58
N MET A 143 -1.36 16.27 -12.52
CA MET A 143 -2.40 16.91 -11.73
C MET A 143 -3.79 16.61 -12.29
N ALA A 144 -3.95 16.64 -13.62
CA ALA A 144 -5.22 16.27 -14.25
C ALA A 144 -5.65 14.84 -13.94
N ALA A 145 -4.71 13.88 -13.88
CA ALA A 145 -4.98 12.50 -13.53
C ALA A 145 -5.34 12.27 -12.04
N LEU A 146 -5.04 13.24 -11.15
CA LEU A 146 -5.41 13.17 -9.73
C LEU A 146 -6.79 13.76 -9.44
N ILE A 147 -7.35 14.52 -10.39
CA ILE A 147 -8.63 15.24 -10.25
C ILE A 147 -9.76 14.51 -11.00
N ALA A 148 -9.41 13.66 -11.95
CA ALA A 148 -10.35 12.84 -12.73
C ALA A 148 -10.68 11.52 -12.01
#